data_fe7461a0c1a213c26daa9541c369cc38
#
_entry.id   fe7461a0c1a213c26daa9541c369cc38
#
_cell.length_a   1.000
_cell.length_b   1.000
_cell.length_c   1.000
_cell.angle_alpha   90.00
_cell.angle_beta   90.00
_cell.angle_gamma   90.00
#
_symmetry.space_group_name_H-M   'P 1'
#
loop_
_entity.id
_entity.type
_entity.pdbx_description
1 polymer ?
#
loop_
_entity_poly.entity_id
_entity_poly.type
_entity_poly.pdbx_seq_one_letter_code
_entity_poly.pdbx_strand_id
1 'polypeptide(L)'
;MKSSIDYMNEQIMNDLHEVIETACSADVPGEELSELAAFDVAVEEFLEHMDSMLLNKNEAYSTDEDRYFNFTVGSSVLGCSKEKTAWAYAAKHIASLSKMVNEPDKHPIEEWLEKCGDLANYACLIYAMRYGKVKDEQRR
;
A
#
# COMPACT_ATOMS: atom_id res chain seq x y z
N MET A 1 8.86 -2.95 -27.30
CA MET A 1 7.74 -3.85 -27.61
C MET A 1 7.07 -4.19 -26.28
N LYS A 2 5.79 -3.81 -26.11
CA LYS A 2 5.03 -4.15 -24.89
C LYS A 2 4.84 -5.66 -24.82
N SER A 3 4.91 -6.25 -23.63
CA SER A 3 4.65 -7.68 -23.44
C SER A 3 3.16 -8.00 -23.59
N SER A 4 2.80 -9.27 -23.78
CA SER A 4 1.39 -9.72 -23.82
C SER A 4 0.65 -9.39 -22.52
N ILE A 5 1.38 -9.35 -21.38
CA ILE A 5 0.84 -9.00 -20.07
C ILE A 5 0.54 -7.50 -20.00
N ASP A 6 1.38 -6.65 -20.60
CA ASP A 6 1.15 -5.20 -20.63
C ASP A 6 -0.11 -4.86 -21.43
N TYR A 7 -0.34 -5.54 -22.56
CA TYR A 7 -1.56 -5.37 -23.35
C TYR A 7 -2.82 -5.82 -22.59
N MET A 8 -2.72 -6.94 -21.88
CA MET A 8 -3.84 -7.47 -21.09
C MET A 8 -4.20 -6.55 -19.93
N ASN A 9 -3.20 -6.03 -19.23
CA ASN A 9 -3.40 -5.06 -18.14
C ASN A 9 -4.00 -3.75 -18.65
N GLU A 10 -3.54 -3.24 -19.81
CA GLU A 10 -4.07 -2.03 -20.43
C GLU A 10 -5.54 -2.22 -20.87
N GLN A 11 -5.89 -3.41 -21.37
CA GLN A 11 -7.26 -3.75 -21.73
C GLN A 11 -8.17 -3.81 -20.49
N ILE A 12 -7.72 -4.49 -19.43
CA ILE A 12 -8.46 -4.57 -18.16
C ILE A 12 -8.69 -3.17 -17.58
N MET A 13 -7.67 -2.31 -17.58
CA MET A 13 -7.80 -0.94 -17.08
C MET A 13 -8.75 -0.10 -17.92
N ASN A 14 -8.77 -0.26 -19.23
CA ASN A 14 -9.71 0.44 -20.11
C ASN A 14 -11.14 -0.04 -19.92
N ASP A 15 -11.35 -1.35 -19.80
CA ASP A 15 -12.67 -1.94 -19.54
C ASP A 15 -13.21 -1.50 -18.17
N LEU A 16 -12.34 -1.44 -17.13
CA LEU A 16 -12.70 -0.90 -15.83
C LEU A 16 -13.07 0.59 -15.88
N HIS A 17 -12.30 1.39 -16.63
CA HIS A 17 -12.55 2.82 -16.78
C HIS A 17 -13.91 3.08 -17.46
N GLU A 18 -14.24 2.31 -18.49
CA GLU A 18 -15.54 2.38 -19.17
C GLU A 18 -16.71 2.01 -18.26
N VAL A 19 -16.53 0.99 -17.39
CA VAL A 19 -17.52 0.59 -16.38
C VAL A 19 -17.72 1.69 -15.33
N ILE A 20 -16.64 2.30 -14.85
CA ILE A 20 -16.67 3.38 -13.87
C ILE A 20 -17.30 4.65 -14.48
N GLU A 21 -16.92 5.06 -15.69
CA GLU A 21 -17.53 6.20 -16.38
C GLU A 21 -19.03 5.98 -16.64
N THR A 22 -19.42 4.76 -16.98
CA THR A 22 -20.83 4.42 -17.21
C THR A 22 -21.61 4.45 -15.90
N ALA A 23 -21.03 3.96 -14.80
CA ALA A 23 -21.63 4.02 -13.46
C ALA A 23 -21.72 5.45 -12.91
N CYS A 24 -20.71 6.31 -13.17
CA CYS A 24 -20.70 7.71 -12.74
C CYS A 24 -21.57 8.63 -13.59
N SER A 25 -21.87 8.29 -14.85
CA SER A 25 -22.69 9.10 -15.77
C SER A 25 -24.19 8.83 -15.66
N ALA A 26 -24.58 7.78 -14.96
CA ALA A 26 -25.99 7.52 -14.67
C ALA A 26 -26.43 8.41 -13.52
N ASP A 27 -27.16 9.50 -13.83
CA ASP A 27 -27.99 10.24 -12.88
C ASP A 27 -29.13 9.33 -12.39
N VAL A 28 -28.80 8.29 -11.59
CA VAL A 28 -29.77 7.43 -10.93
C VAL A 28 -29.89 7.91 -9.47
N PRO A 29 -31.05 8.43 -9.07
CA PRO A 29 -31.26 8.86 -7.69
C PRO A 29 -31.25 7.63 -6.78
N GLY A 30 -30.22 7.48 -5.96
CA GLY A 30 -30.27 6.69 -4.74
C GLY A 30 -30.10 5.19 -4.84
N GLU A 31 -29.45 4.63 -5.87
CA GLU A 31 -28.97 3.25 -5.77
C GLU A 31 -27.74 3.19 -4.87
N GLU A 32 -27.89 2.58 -3.69
CA GLU A 32 -26.76 2.12 -2.88
C GLU A 32 -25.87 1.25 -3.78
N LEU A 33 -24.58 1.61 -3.90
CA LEU A 33 -23.57 0.75 -4.50
C LEU A 33 -23.71 -0.66 -3.93
N SER A 34 -23.83 -1.67 -4.76
CA SER A 34 -23.84 -3.04 -4.26
C SER A 34 -22.57 -3.26 -3.42
N GLU A 35 -22.67 -4.07 -2.37
CA GLU A 35 -21.53 -4.36 -1.47
C GLU A 35 -20.28 -4.81 -2.25
N LEU A 36 -20.48 -5.51 -3.36
CA LEU A 36 -19.40 -5.95 -4.24
C LEU A 36 -18.72 -4.77 -4.97
N ALA A 37 -19.51 -3.85 -5.52
CA ALA A 37 -18.98 -2.67 -6.21
C ALA A 37 -18.28 -1.71 -5.24
N ALA A 38 -18.79 -1.56 -4.03
CA ALA A 38 -18.14 -0.77 -2.98
C ALA A 38 -16.80 -1.38 -2.56
N PHE A 39 -16.69 -2.71 -2.53
CA PHE A 39 -15.44 -3.41 -2.24
C PHE A 39 -14.40 -3.16 -3.34
N ASP A 40 -14.77 -3.29 -4.60
CA ASP A 40 -13.85 -3.09 -5.71
C ASP A 40 -13.28 -1.66 -5.75
N VAL A 41 -14.14 -0.65 -5.56
CA VAL A 41 -13.72 0.76 -5.46
C VAL A 41 -12.77 0.98 -4.27
N ALA A 42 -13.09 0.41 -3.11
CA ALA A 42 -12.24 0.55 -1.91
C ALA A 42 -10.86 -0.09 -2.10
N VAL A 43 -10.78 -1.22 -2.80
CA VAL A 43 -9.50 -1.90 -3.11
C VAL A 43 -8.66 -1.06 -4.07
N GLU A 44 -9.26 -0.51 -5.11
CA GLU A 44 -8.56 0.35 -6.08
C GLU A 44 -7.99 1.60 -5.40
N GLU A 45 -8.82 2.32 -4.65
CA GLU A 45 -8.40 3.49 -3.87
C GLU A 45 -7.26 3.16 -2.89
N PHE A 46 -7.34 2.01 -2.24
CA PHE A 46 -6.31 1.55 -1.32
C PHE A 46 -4.97 1.27 -2.03
N LEU A 47 -4.99 0.63 -3.19
CA LEU A 47 -3.77 0.34 -3.96
C LEU A 47 -3.11 1.62 -4.50
N GLU A 48 -3.90 2.57 -4.99
CA GLU A 48 -3.40 3.88 -5.43
C GLU A 48 -2.77 4.66 -4.26
N HIS A 49 -3.43 4.65 -3.11
CA HIS A 49 -2.90 5.29 -1.90
C HIS A 49 -1.57 4.67 -1.47
N MET A 50 -1.46 3.34 -1.48
CA MET A 50 -0.21 2.63 -1.15
C MET A 50 0.92 2.99 -2.11
N ASP A 51 0.66 2.99 -3.42
CA ASP A 51 1.67 3.32 -4.43
C ASP A 51 2.19 4.75 -4.24
N SER A 52 1.28 5.71 -4.08
CA SER A 52 1.61 7.10 -3.78
C SER A 52 2.45 7.25 -2.50
N MET A 53 2.07 6.56 -1.43
CA MET A 53 2.82 6.62 -0.17
C MET A 53 4.22 6.02 -0.29
N LEU A 54 4.37 4.89 -0.98
CA LEU A 54 5.68 4.25 -1.18
C LEU A 54 6.61 5.14 -1.99
N LEU A 55 6.11 5.81 -3.04
CA LEU A 55 6.89 6.75 -3.84
C LEU A 55 7.29 7.99 -3.03
N ASN A 56 6.35 8.65 -2.37
CA ASN A 56 6.60 9.90 -1.64
C ASN A 56 7.49 9.69 -0.40
N LYS A 57 7.25 8.65 0.39
CA LYS A 57 8.07 8.34 1.58
C LYS A 57 9.48 7.89 1.20
N ASN A 58 9.63 7.35 0.02
CA ASN A 58 10.93 6.92 -0.49
C ASN A 58 11.90 8.08 -0.66
N GLU A 59 11.46 9.21 -1.20
CA GLU A 59 12.29 10.42 -1.33
C GLU A 59 12.75 10.97 0.04
N ALA A 60 11.89 10.90 1.06
CA ALA A 60 12.16 11.43 2.39
C ALA A 60 13.08 10.54 3.25
N TYR A 61 13.08 9.22 3.04
CA TYR A 61 13.71 8.23 3.94
C TYR A 61 14.75 7.33 3.28
N SER A 62 15.03 7.52 1.99
CA SER A 62 16.09 6.86 1.24
C SER A 62 17.19 7.83 0.85
N THR A 63 18.34 7.27 0.46
CA THR A 63 19.41 7.99 -0.26
C THR A 63 19.56 7.36 -1.64
N ASP A 64 20.32 8.01 -2.52
CA ASP A 64 20.64 7.47 -3.85
C ASP A 64 21.36 6.11 -3.77
N GLU A 65 22.04 5.84 -2.66
CA GLU A 65 22.84 4.63 -2.43
C GLU A 65 22.10 3.59 -1.56
N ASP A 66 21.20 4.00 -0.68
CA ASP A 66 20.46 3.12 0.24
C ASP A 66 18.96 3.42 0.25
N ARG A 67 18.20 2.56 -0.41
CA ARG A 67 16.73 2.60 -0.45
C ARG A 67 16.10 2.43 0.92
N TYR A 68 16.80 1.78 1.84
CA TYR A 68 16.35 1.46 3.20
C TYR A 68 17.08 2.25 4.28
N PHE A 69 17.63 3.42 3.93
CA PHE A 69 18.50 4.21 4.83
C PHE A 69 17.90 4.42 6.22
N ASN A 70 16.61 4.74 6.31
CA ASN A 70 15.90 4.87 7.58
C ASN A 70 16.00 3.59 8.45
N PHE A 71 15.82 2.42 7.83
CA PHE A 71 15.93 1.14 8.53
C PHE A 71 17.37 0.72 8.78
N THR A 72 18.32 1.17 7.96
CA THR A 72 19.75 0.98 8.17
C THR A 72 20.19 1.71 9.45
N VAL A 73 19.81 2.98 9.59
CA VAL A 73 20.09 3.77 10.78
C VAL A 73 19.39 3.16 11.99
N GLY A 74 18.10 2.89 11.91
CA GLY A 74 17.32 2.30 13.00
C GLY A 74 17.86 0.94 13.45
N SER A 75 18.30 0.08 12.53
CA SER A 75 18.90 -1.22 12.86
C SER A 75 20.20 -1.08 13.64
N SER A 76 21.01 -0.09 13.28
CA SER A 76 22.26 0.21 14.02
C SER A 76 21.99 0.69 15.44
N VAL A 77 20.98 1.54 15.62
CA VAL A 77 20.57 2.04 16.95
C VAL A 77 19.99 0.93 17.82
N LEU A 78 19.14 0.08 17.24
CA LEU A 78 18.41 -0.98 17.96
C LEU A 78 19.22 -2.28 18.10
N GLY A 79 20.35 -2.42 17.40
CA GLY A 79 21.14 -3.65 17.41
C GLY A 79 20.41 -4.86 16.82
N CYS A 80 19.57 -4.66 15.80
CA CYS A 80 18.79 -5.72 15.17
C CYS A 80 18.80 -5.62 13.64
N SER A 81 18.14 -6.54 12.94
CA SER A 81 18.05 -6.47 11.48
C SER A 81 17.10 -5.36 10.99
N LYS A 82 17.26 -4.93 9.73
CA LYS A 82 16.38 -3.93 9.11
C LYS A 82 14.91 -4.38 9.12
N GLU A 83 14.66 -5.66 8.89
CA GLU A 83 13.30 -6.22 8.93
C GLU A 83 12.69 -6.15 10.32
N LYS A 84 13.47 -6.43 11.37
CA LYS A 84 13.01 -6.27 12.76
C LYS A 84 12.75 -4.81 13.10
N THR A 85 13.58 -3.89 12.60
CA THR A 85 13.38 -2.45 12.75
C THR A 85 12.08 -2.01 12.09
N ALA A 86 11.83 -2.43 10.85
CA ALA A 86 10.60 -2.12 10.13
C ALA A 86 9.37 -2.67 10.86
N TRP A 87 9.45 -3.89 11.37
CA TRP A 87 8.38 -4.49 12.18
C TRP A 87 8.11 -3.71 13.46
N ALA A 88 9.17 -3.28 14.17
CA ALA A 88 9.03 -2.45 15.37
C ALA A 88 8.35 -1.10 15.06
N TYR A 89 8.69 -0.48 13.93
CA TYR A 89 8.06 0.77 13.49
C TYR A 89 6.58 0.57 13.10
N ALA A 90 6.22 -0.60 12.56
CA ALA A 90 4.84 -0.95 12.24
C ALA A 90 3.95 -1.06 13.49
N ALA A 91 4.52 -1.36 14.65
CA ALA A 91 3.77 -1.59 15.90
C ALA A 91 2.85 -0.41 16.29
N LYS A 92 3.26 0.84 16.04
CA LYS A 92 2.42 2.02 16.29
C LYS A 92 1.16 2.04 15.43
N HIS A 93 1.23 1.55 14.19
CA HIS A 93 0.09 1.50 13.27
C HIS A 93 -0.87 0.37 13.68
N ILE A 94 -0.33 -0.77 14.13
CA ILE A 94 -1.13 -1.85 14.73
C ILE A 94 -1.90 -1.33 15.95
N ALA A 95 -1.23 -0.58 16.84
CA ALA A 95 -1.86 0.01 18.02
C ALA A 95 -2.96 1.01 17.64
N SER A 96 -2.73 1.85 16.62
CA SER A 96 -3.74 2.78 16.11
C SER A 96 -4.95 2.05 15.54
N LEU A 97 -4.76 1.07 14.66
CA LEU A 97 -5.83 0.26 14.09
C LEU A 97 -6.60 -0.52 15.17
N SER A 98 -5.91 -1.04 16.19
CA SER A 98 -6.58 -1.72 17.30
C SER A 98 -7.55 -0.82 18.05
N LYS A 99 -7.28 0.48 18.16
CA LYS A 99 -8.24 1.45 18.72
C LYS A 99 -9.39 1.70 17.77
N MET A 100 -9.09 1.90 16.48
CA MET A 100 -10.10 2.22 15.47
C MET A 100 -11.13 1.11 15.32
N VAL A 101 -10.72 -0.17 15.31
CA VAL A 101 -11.64 -1.31 15.18
C VAL A 101 -12.57 -1.47 16.40
N ASN A 102 -12.17 -0.95 17.55
CA ASN A 102 -13.01 -0.95 18.76
C ASN A 102 -13.97 0.24 18.83
N GLU A 103 -13.70 1.31 18.08
CA GLU A 103 -14.51 2.53 18.05
C GLU A 103 -14.69 3.03 16.61
N PRO A 104 -15.23 2.22 15.68
CA PRO A 104 -15.18 2.50 14.24
C PRO A 104 -15.86 3.81 13.83
N ASP A 105 -16.95 4.17 14.49
CA ASP A 105 -17.73 5.36 14.17
C ASP A 105 -17.07 6.69 14.58
N LYS A 106 -15.97 6.62 15.32
CA LYS A 106 -15.20 7.82 15.74
C LYS A 106 -14.15 8.26 14.72
N HIS A 107 -13.91 7.46 13.69
CA HIS A 107 -12.82 7.65 12.74
C HIS A 107 -13.36 7.81 11.33
N PRO A 108 -13.05 8.91 10.63
CA PRO A 108 -13.44 9.10 9.23
C PRO A 108 -12.73 8.09 8.32
N ILE A 109 -13.32 7.83 7.14
CA ILE A 109 -12.81 6.81 6.21
C ILE A 109 -11.38 7.11 5.75
N GLU A 110 -11.02 8.37 5.62
CA GLU A 110 -9.67 8.82 5.23
C GLU A 110 -8.61 8.39 6.26
N GLU A 111 -8.95 8.39 7.54
CA GLU A 111 -8.06 7.90 8.60
C GLU A 111 -7.86 6.38 8.53
N TRP A 112 -8.92 5.63 8.16
CA TRP A 112 -8.82 4.20 7.91
C TRP A 112 -7.88 3.91 6.74
N LEU A 113 -8.04 4.62 5.63
CA LEU A 113 -7.19 4.49 4.46
C LEU A 113 -5.72 4.75 4.81
N GLU A 114 -5.44 5.84 5.54
CA GLU A 114 -4.08 6.18 5.98
C GLU A 114 -3.47 5.10 6.88
N LYS A 115 -4.16 4.66 7.93
CA LYS A 115 -3.59 3.71 8.90
C LYS A 115 -3.45 2.29 8.34
N CYS A 116 -4.40 1.84 7.53
CA CYS A 116 -4.29 0.58 6.81
C CYS A 116 -3.15 0.62 5.80
N GLY A 117 -3.04 1.71 5.04
CA GLY A 117 -1.97 1.93 4.07
C GLY A 117 -0.59 1.95 4.74
N ASP A 118 -0.43 2.64 5.86
CA ASP A 118 0.82 2.65 6.62
C ASP A 118 1.25 1.22 7.01
N LEU A 119 0.34 0.41 7.55
CA LEU A 119 0.66 -0.96 7.96
C LEU A 119 1.01 -1.84 6.74
N ALA A 120 0.25 -1.75 5.67
CA ALA A 120 0.51 -2.47 4.43
C ALA A 120 1.85 -2.08 3.78
N ASN A 121 2.22 -0.80 3.84
CA ASN A 121 3.52 -0.33 3.37
C ASN A 121 4.69 -0.95 4.15
N TYR A 122 4.57 -1.08 5.48
CA TYR A 122 5.60 -1.80 6.25
C TYR A 122 5.70 -3.28 5.86
N ALA A 123 4.57 -3.94 5.62
CA ALA A 123 4.57 -5.33 5.14
C ALA A 123 5.25 -5.45 3.77
N CYS A 124 4.96 -4.55 2.84
CA CYS A 124 5.61 -4.48 1.54
C CYS A 124 7.13 -4.26 1.65
N LEU A 125 7.57 -3.32 2.49
CA LEU A 125 8.99 -3.03 2.71
C LEU A 125 9.74 -4.21 3.31
N ILE A 126 9.17 -4.92 4.29
CA ILE A 126 9.75 -6.14 4.87
C ILE A 126 9.92 -7.22 3.81
N TYR A 127 8.89 -7.44 2.99
CA TYR A 127 8.97 -8.37 1.85
C TYR A 127 10.08 -7.98 0.87
N ALA A 128 10.15 -6.70 0.48
CA ALA A 128 11.14 -6.21 -0.47
C ALA A 128 12.59 -6.36 0.05
N MET A 129 12.83 -6.09 1.35
CA MET A 129 14.13 -6.33 1.99
C MET A 129 14.52 -7.81 1.92
N ARG A 130 13.56 -8.71 2.18
CA ARG A 130 13.81 -10.15 2.14
C ARG A 130 14.04 -10.65 0.73
N TYR A 131 13.25 -10.17 -0.23
CA TYR A 131 13.39 -10.50 -1.65
C TYR A 131 14.79 -10.13 -2.18
N GLY A 132 15.29 -8.92 -1.86
CA GLY A 132 16.63 -8.48 -2.26
C GLY A 132 17.73 -9.42 -1.75
N LYS A 133 17.69 -9.80 -0.49
CA LYS A 133 18.67 -10.74 0.10
C LYS A 133 18.69 -12.09 -0.61
N VAL A 134 17.55 -12.68 -0.87
CA VAL A 134 17.44 -14.00 -1.55
C VAL A 134 18.01 -13.92 -2.96
N LYS A 135 17.74 -12.82 -3.68
CA LYS A 135 18.27 -12.63 -5.04
C LYS A 135 19.78 -12.45 -5.06
N ASP A 136 20.35 -11.76 -4.09
CA ASP A 136 21.82 -11.59 -3.97
C ASP A 136 22.53 -12.90 -3.62
N GLU A 137 21.93 -13.73 -2.74
CA GLU A 137 22.45 -15.06 -2.42
C GLU A 137 22.44 -16.02 -3.63
N GLN A 138 21.42 -15.94 -4.49
CA GLN A 138 21.32 -16.74 -5.71
C GLN A 138 22.31 -16.33 -6.82
N ARG A 139 22.86 -15.14 -6.77
CA ARG A 139 23.82 -14.63 -7.76
C ARG A 139 25.28 -14.93 -7.41
N ARG A 140 25.57 -15.41 -6.21
CA ARG A 140 26.91 -15.78 -5.71
C ARG A 140 27.18 -17.25 -5.93
#